data_f1bcf621760ffca5a31613a3a84985f8
#
_entry.id   f1bcf621760ffca5a31613a3a84985f8
#
_cell.length_a   1.000
_cell.length_b   1.000
_cell.length_c   1.000
_cell.angle_alpha   90.00
_cell.angle_beta   90.00
_cell.angle_gamma   90.00
#
_symmetry.space_group_name_H-M   'P 1'
#
loop_
_entity.id
_entity.type
_entity.pdbx_description
1 polymer ?
#
loop_
_entity_poly.entity_id
_entity_poly.type
_entity_poly.pdbx_seq_one_letter_code
_entity_poly.pdbx_strand_id
1 'polypeptide(L)'
;MTDIKHQIDSAVDAAWEEIVSFIQTSVQSPSLANNEGPVQELVQNKLDSLGLITRRIPVIFDAIKDHPAFCDDGFSPNTRVNVIGQWNNDGGGKSLILNGHVDVVPTGPEELWHESPWSGAIKNGKIYGRGSTDMKGGLSAAIFAVQILQKIGFKPNGNVMVQSVVGEESGGCGTLTNIVKEYSADAAVILEPTSLKISPIQSGALTFRLTIPGRATHAAMRWDGVSAIEKFNLIHQSILEFEKERHQSFDIKYYESKDRVAPINIGTIKGGEWHSTVPETVVAEGRLGVFPGESAQDARDTFETHLQTISETDDWLKENIPTVEWFEGQFESGQTETNHPLIQSLSDCYHQTTGDAPIIEGVTYGSDLRLFTNHAHIPAVLFGPGDVRLAHAANEYVEIDEVITTVKIIANMIVSWCGSPHE
;
A
#
# COMPACT_ATOMS: atom_id res chain seq x y z
N MET A 1 9.03 28.03 -17.47
CA MET A 1 9.28 26.87 -16.56
C MET A 1 10.45 27.11 -15.59
N THR A 2 11.60 27.65 -15.98
CA THR A 2 12.74 27.86 -15.04
C THR A 2 12.41 28.75 -13.86
N ASP A 3 11.58 29.79 -14.06
CA ASP A 3 11.20 30.74 -13.01
C ASP A 3 10.25 30.10 -11.95
N ILE A 4 9.24 29.34 -12.40
CA ILE A 4 8.29 28.70 -11.47
C ILE A 4 8.97 27.62 -10.61
N LYS A 5 9.92 26.86 -11.16
CA LYS A 5 10.72 25.91 -10.41
C LYS A 5 11.48 26.57 -9.26
N HIS A 6 12.17 27.67 -9.53
CA HIS A 6 12.88 28.43 -8.49
C HIS A 6 11.94 28.97 -7.41
N GLN A 7 10.74 29.42 -7.81
CA GLN A 7 9.72 29.85 -6.84
C GLN A 7 9.24 28.68 -5.96
N ILE A 8 9.03 27.50 -6.56
CA ILE A 8 8.67 26.28 -5.81
C ILE A 8 9.79 25.94 -4.83
N ASP A 9 11.03 25.80 -5.28
CA ASP A 9 12.17 25.45 -4.44
C ASP A 9 12.29 26.42 -3.25
N SER A 10 12.27 27.72 -3.49
CA SER A 10 12.36 28.73 -2.44
C SER A 10 11.19 28.71 -1.46
N ALA A 11 9.96 28.45 -1.96
CA ALA A 11 8.78 28.40 -1.13
C ALA A 11 8.75 27.12 -0.28
N VAL A 12 9.25 26.00 -0.78
CA VAL A 12 9.40 24.75 -0.02
C VAL A 12 10.43 24.92 1.08
N ASP A 13 11.60 25.49 0.76
CA ASP A 13 12.65 25.74 1.76
C ASP A 13 12.16 26.68 2.88
N ALA A 14 11.37 27.70 2.55
CA ALA A 14 10.75 28.59 3.52
C ALA A 14 9.63 27.93 4.36
N ALA A 15 9.05 26.83 3.88
CA ALA A 15 7.99 26.10 4.57
C ALA A 15 8.52 24.88 5.35
N TRP A 16 9.84 24.64 5.38
CA TRP A 16 10.47 23.45 5.94
C TRP A 16 9.98 23.12 7.37
N GLU A 17 10.00 24.11 8.28
CA GLU A 17 9.55 23.91 9.66
C GLU A 17 8.06 23.55 9.76
N GLU A 18 7.23 24.16 8.91
CA GLU A 18 5.79 23.88 8.86
C GLU A 18 5.51 22.45 8.37
N ILE A 19 6.22 22.01 7.32
CA ILE A 19 6.12 20.64 6.78
C ILE A 19 6.50 19.63 7.87
N VAL A 20 7.67 19.81 8.48
CA VAL A 20 8.19 18.90 9.51
C VAL A 20 7.24 18.84 10.72
N SER A 21 6.77 19.99 11.20
CA SER A 21 5.84 20.07 12.34
C SER A 21 4.50 19.36 12.04
N PHE A 22 3.98 19.47 10.81
CA PHE A 22 2.75 18.81 10.42
C PHE A 22 2.91 17.28 10.42
N ILE A 23 4.03 16.76 9.88
CA ILE A 23 4.33 15.32 9.90
C ILE A 23 4.45 14.83 11.35
N GLN A 24 5.17 15.56 12.21
CA GLN A 24 5.30 15.20 13.62
C GLN A 24 3.92 15.09 14.29
N THR A 25 3.06 16.09 14.09
CA THR A 25 1.70 16.09 14.65
C THR A 25 0.87 14.92 14.11
N SER A 26 1.03 14.59 12.83
CA SER A 26 0.35 13.44 12.20
C SER A 26 0.81 12.12 12.81
N VAL A 27 2.11 11.95 13.05
CA VAL A 27 2.69 10.75 13.69
C VAL A 27 2.23 10.67 15.16
N GLN A 28 2.18 11.81 15.86
CA GLN A 28 1.71 11.91 17.27
C GLN A 28 0.21 11.63 17.41
N SER A 29 -0.52 11.53 16.31
CA SER A 29 -1.94 11.16 16.29
C SER A 29 -2.06 9.67 15.91
N PRO A 30 -2.18 8.74 16.88
CA PRO A 30 -2.37 7.32 16.60
C PRO A 30 -3.60 7.10 15.72
N SER A 31 -3.43 6.28 14.67
CA SER A 31 -4.48 6.05 13.67
C SER A 31 -4.57 4.57 13.28
N LEU A 32 -4.56 3.70 14.27
CA LEU A 32 -4.91 2.29 14.08
C LEU A 32 -6.34 2.18 13.49
N ALA A 33 -6.63 1.09 12.81
CA ALA A 33 -7.96 0.85 12.25
C ALA A 33 -9.07 1.15 13.29
N ASN A 34 -10.13 1.83 12.88
CA ASN A 34 -11.22 2.41 13.70
C ASN A 34 -10.83 3.59 14.62
N ASN A 35 -9.60 4.07 14.59
CA ASN A 35 -9.15 5.22 15.38
C ASN A 35 -8.53 6.32 14.50
N GLU A 36 -8.86 6.37 13.23
CA GLU A 36 -8.30 7.32 12.25
C GLU A 36 -8.87 8.74 12.40
N GLY A 37 -9.97 8.90 13.16
CA GLY A 37 -10.69 10.16 13.31
C GLY A 37 -9.83 11.37 13.65
N PRO A 38 -8.95 11.33 14.66
CA PRO A 38 -8.12 12.46 15.05
C PRO A 38 -7.16 12.95 13.95
N VAL A 39 -6.51 12.02 13.24
CA VAL A 39 -5.60 12.39 12.13
C VAL A 39 -6.39 12.90 10.93
N GLN A 40 -7.57 12.36 10.65
CA GLN A 40 -8.45 12.88 9.59
C GLN A 40 -8.95 14.28 9.88
N GLU A 41 -9.20 14.62 11.16
CA GLU A 41 -9.52 15.99 11.57
C GLU A 41 -8.33 16.94 11.35
N LEU A 42 -7.12 16.52 11.70
CA LEU A 42 -5.89 17.27 11.41
C LEU A 42 -5.74 17.55 9.91
N VAL A 43 -5.92 16.55 9.07
CA VAL A 43 -5.86 16.67 7.60
C VAL A 43 -6.95 17.62 7.11
N GLN A 44 -8.20 17.44 7.56
CA GLN A 44 -9.31 18.30 7.16
C GLN A 44 -9.02 19.77 7.50
N ASN A 45 -8.63 20.06 8.74
CA ASN A 45 -8.32 21.41 9.19
C ASN A 45 -7.21 22.03 8.32
N LYS A 46 -6.22 21.24 7.91
CA LYS A 46 -5.17 21.71 7.01
C LYS A 46 -5.71 22.04 5.63
N LEU A 47 -6.50 21.15 5.01
CA LEU A 47 -7.10 21.38 3.70
C LEU A 47 -8.10 22.55 3.71
N ASP A 48 -8.88 22.72 4.79
CA ASP A 48 -9.77 23.87 5.00
C ASP A 48 -8.98 25.17 5.07
N SER A 49 -7.83 25.17 5.76
CA SER A 49 -6.96 26.35 5.86
C SER A 49 -6.37 26.79 4.53
N LEU A 50 -6.27 25.87 3.58
CA LEU A 50 -5.85 26.13 2.19
C LEU A 50 -7.01 26.59 1.30
N GLY A 51 -8.23 26.72 1.84
CA GLY A 51 -9.40 27.11 1.07
C GLY A 51 -9.87 26.10 0.04
N LEU A 52 -9.50 24.83 0.21
CA LEU A 52 -10.00 23.74 -0.64
C LEU A 52 -11.46 23.44 -0.31
N ILE A 53 -12.19 22.92 -1.30
CA ILE A 53 -13.54 22.37 -1.06
C ILE A 53 -13.37 21.02 -0.39
N THR A 54 -13.54 20.97 0.93
CA THR A 54 -13.36 19.75 1.71
C THR A 54 -14.66 18.96 1.86
N ARG A 55 -14.53 17.65 1.91
CA ARG A 55 -15.64 16.71 2.15
C ARG A 55 -15.19 15.58 3.05
N ARG A 56 -16.04 15.22 4.02
CA ARG A 56 -15.92 13.97 4.78
C ARG A 56 -16.77 12.90 4.11
N ILE A 57 -16.17 11.81 3.73
CA ILE A 57 -16.83 10.72 3.02
C ILE A 57 -16.86 9.50 3.94
N PRO A 58 -18.01 9.16 4.54
CA PRO A 58 -18.11 7.99 5.39
C PRO A 58 -17.92 6.71 4.56
N VAL A 59 -17.13 5.79 5.08
CA VAL A 59 -17.01 4.43 4.55
C VAL A 59 -18.23 3.64 5.00
N ILE A 60 -19.02 3.16 4.04
CA ILE A 60 -20.24 2.41 4.30
C ILE A 60 -20.14 1.07 3.59
N PHE A 61 -19.90 -0.01 4.32
CA PHE A 61 -19.68 -1.34 3.74
C PHE A 61 -20.86 -1.80 2.88
N ASP A 62 -22.10 -1.53 3.29
CA ASP A 62 -23.29 -1.87 2.49
C ASP A 62 -23.29 -1.22 1.09
N ALA A 63 -22.57 -0.11 0.90
CA ALA A 63 -22.46 0.55 -0.39
C ALA A 63 -21.34 -0.04 -1.28
N ILE A 64 -20.39 -0.78 -0.72
CA ILE A 64 -19.20 -1.28 -1.42
C ILE A 64 -19.03 -2.81 -1.35
N LYS A 65 -19.76 -3.52 -0.48
CA LYS A 65 -19.59 -4.96 -0.20
C LYS A 65 -19.80 -5.87 -1.42
N ASP A 66 -20.63 -5.45 -2.36
CA ASP A 66 -20.90 -6.22 -3.59
C ASP A 66 -19.90 -5.90 -4.72
N HIS A 67 -18.96 -4.99 -4.47
CA HIS A 67 -17.93 -4.64 -5.45
C HIS A 67 -16.83 -5.72 -5.47
N PRO A 68 -16.35 -6.17 -6.65
CA PRO A 68 -15.38 -7.27 -6.75
C PRO A 68 -14.04 -6.98 -6.03
N ALA A 69 -13.67 -5.71 -5.85
CA ALA A 69 -12.47 -5.32 -5.12
C ALA A 69 -12.67 -5.19 -3.60
N PHE A 70 -13.88 -5.42 -3.10
CA PHE A 70 -14.15 -5.31 -1.67
C PHE A 70 -13.46 -6.42 -0.88
N CYS A 71 -12.77 -6.02 0.17
CA CYS A 71 -12.27 -6.92 1.20
C CYS A 71 -12.92 -6.53 2.54
N ASP A 72 -13.52 -7.51 3.22
CA ASP A 72 -13.98 -7.32 4.60
C ASP A 72 -12.74 -7.38 5.52
N ASP A 73 -12.40 -6.25 6.12
CA ASP A 73 -11.25 -6.12 7.00
C ASP A 73 -11.59 -6.47 8.47
N GLY A 74 -12.83 -6.87 8.73
CA GLY A 74 -13.31 -7.21 10.08
C GLY A 74 -13.49 -6.01 11.01
N PHE A 75 -13.26 -4.80 10.56
CA PHE A 75 -13.44 -3.58 11.36
C PHE A 75 -14.79 -2.92 11.11
N SER A 76 -15.30 -2.22 12.14
CA SER A 76 -16.56 -1.50 11.99
C SER A 76 -16.41 -0.29 11.06
N PRO A 77 -17.21 -0.17 9.99
CA PRO A 77 -17.14 0.97 9.08
C PRO A 77 -17.74 2.26 9.66
N ASN A 78 -18.56 2.17 10.71
CA ASN A 78 -19.48 3.25 11.13
C ASN A 78 -18.79 4.52 11.64
N THR A 79 -17.51 4.47 11.95
CA THR A 79 -16.73 5.63 12.44
C THR A 79 -15.64 6.06 11.47
N ARG A 80 -15.43 5.32 10.40
CA ARG A 80 -14.33 5.53 9.45
C ARG A 80 -14.76 6.50 8.35
N VAL A 81 -13.96 7.52 8.12
CA VAL A 81 -14.25 8.54 7.11
C VAL A 81 -12.99 8.92 6.34
N ASN A 82 -13.12 9.04 5.02
CA ASN A 82 -12.11 9.71 4.20
C ASN A 82 -12.28 11.22 4.30
N VAL A 83 -11.21 11.95 4.05
CA VAL A 83 -11.22 13.39 3.83
C VAL A 83 -10.72 13.68 2.42
N ILE A 84 -11.50 14.44 1.65
CA ILE A 84 -11.15 14.86 0.30
C ILE A 84 -11.08 16.38 0.29
N GLY A 85 -9.97 16.93 -0.24
CA GLY A 85 -9.84 18.35 -0.53
C GLY A 85 -9.73 18.58 -2.04
N GLN A 86 -10.61 19.38 -2.60
CA GLN A 86 -10.63 19.67 -4.04
C GLN A 86 -10.18 21.11 -4.30
N TRP A 87 -9.19 21.27 -5.15
CA TRP A 87 -8.77 22.53 -5.73
C TRP A 87 -9.30 22.61 -7.16
N ASN A 88 -10.53 23.09 -7.28
CA ASN A 88 -11.23 23.13 -8.55
C ASN A 88 -10.84 24.35 -9.38
N ASN A 89 -10.67 24.12 -10.68
CA ASN A 89 -10.44 25.15 -11.68
C ASN A 89 -11.17 24.78 -12.99
N ASP A 90 -11.71 25.76 -13.66
CA ASP A 90 -12.51 25.57 -14.88
C ASP A 90 -11.69 25.74 -16.18
N GLY A 91 -10.36 25.63 -16.10
CA GLY A 91 -9.45 25.92 -17.21
C GLY A 91 -9.34 24.80 -18.27
N GLY A 92 -9.96 23.63 -18.04
CA GLY A 92 -9.97 22.52 -19.00
C GLY A 92 -8.65 21.74 -19.11
N GLY A 93 -7.71 21.92 -18.18
CA GLY A 93 -6.51 21.10 -18.05
C GLY A 93 -6.79 19.71 -17.49
N LYS A 94 -5.81 18.81 -17.55
CA LYS A 94 -5.91 17.47 -16.96
C LYS A 94 -6.02 17.54 -15.47
N SER A 95 -6.86 16.67 -14.91
CA SER A 95 -7.06 16.54 -13.46
C SER A 95 -6.09 15.53 -12.84
N LEU A 96 -5.81 15.69 -11.54
CA LEU A 96 -4.89 14.84 -10.78
C LEU A 96 -5.44 14.51 -9.40
N ILE A 97 -5.43 13.22 -9.06
CA ILE A 97 -5.61 12.75 -7.68
C ILE A 97 -4.23 12.57 -7.04
N LEU A 98 -4.09 13.09 -5.81
CA LEU A 98 -3.00 12.80 -4.88
C LEU A 98 -3.62 12.00 -3.74
N ASN A 99 -3.34 10.71 -3.70
CA ASN A 99 -3.95 9.77 -2.76
C ASN A 99 -2.94 9.35 -1.68
N GLY A 100 -3.42 9.18 -0.44
CA GLY A 100 -2.62 8.62 0.64
C GLY A 100 -3.49 8.23 1.82
N HIS A 101 -3.10 7.14 2.50
CA HIS A 101 -3.80 6.65 3.68
C HIS A 101 -3.26 7.26 4.98
N VAL A 102 -4.09 7.23 6.00
CA VAL A 102 -3.74 7.69 7.35
C VAL A 102 -3.78 6.57 8.39
N ASP A 103 -4.44 5.46 8.07
CA ASP A 103 -4.41 4.28 8.93
C ASP A 103 -3.01 3.67 8.96
N VAL A 104 -2.70 2.99 10.05
CA VAL A 104 -1.40 2.37 10.30
C VAL A 104 -1.59 1.02 10.97
N VAL A 105 -0.66 0.11 10.72
CA VAL A 105 -0.61 -1.19 11.39
C VAL A 105 -0.21 -1.08 12.88
N PRO A 106 -0.49 -2.09 13.71
CA PRO A 106 -0.05 -2.13 15.10
C PRO A 106 1.46 -1.91 15.25
N THR A 107 1.85 -1.28 16.35
CA THR A 107 3.25 -0.94 16.64
C THR A 107 4.12 -2.15 16.99
N GLY A 108 3.50 -3.27 17.36
CA GLY A 108 4.19 -4.37 18.03
C GLY A 108 4.62 -3.97 19.45
N PRO A 109 5.52 -4.75 20.06
CA PRO A 109 6.01 -4.50 21.42
C PRO A 109 6.77 -3.17 21.50
N GLU A 110 6.37 -2.30 22.44
CA GLU A 110 6.99 -0.95 22.59
C GLU A 110 8.46 -1.02 23.02
N GLU A 111 8.87 -2.08 23.70
CA GLU A 111 10.25 -2.31 24.10
C GLU A 111 11.22 -2.50 22.93
N LEU A 112 10.73 -2.74 21.73
CA LEU A 112 11.54 -2.81 20.50
C LEU A 112 11.81 -1.44 19.88
N TRP A 113 11.13 -0.40 20.37
CA TRP A 113 11.27 0.95 19.86
C TRP A 113 12.29 1.73 20.69
N HIS A 114 13.21 2.43 20.00
CA HIS A 114 14.16 3.34 20.65
C HIS A 114 13.52 4.64 21.11
N GLU A 115 12.51 5.11 20.35
CA GLU A 115 11.64 6.23 20.67
C GLU A 115 10.21 5.69 20.68
N SER A 116 9.31 6.28 21.50
CA SER A 116 7.90 5.86 21.46
C SER A 116 7.37 5.89 20.03
N PRO A 117 6.60 4.87 19.58
CA PRO A 117 6.06 4.80 18.23
C PRO A 117 5.19 6.00 17.84
N TRP A 118 4.75 6.78 18.82
CA TRP A 118 3.95 8.00 18.62
C TRP A 118 4.70 9.28 18.97
N SER A 119 6.02 9.26 19.05
CA SER A 119 6.79 10.43 19.47
C SER A 119 6.90 11.52 18.41
N GLY A 120 6.95 11.15 17.12
CA GLY A 120 7.34 12.07 16.06
C GLY A 120 8.74 12.68 16.29
N ALA A 121 9.63 11.97 16.98
CA ALA A 121 10.94 12.48 17.36
C ALA A 121 11.80 12.77 16.13
N ILE A 122 12.49 13.93 16.13
CA ILE A 122 13.43 14.30 15.09
C ILE A 122 14.84 13.96 15.56
N LYS A 123 15.54 13.11 14.81
CA LYS A 123 16.95 12.78 15.04
C LYS A 123 17.67 12.57 13.71
N ASN A 124 18.80 13.22 13.54
CA ASN A 124 19.68 13.05 12.38
C ASN A 124 18.97 13.21 11.03
N GLY A 125 18.08 14.22 10.90
CA GLY A 125 17.34 14.47 9.68
C GLY A 125 16.15 13.53 9.42
N LYS A 126 15.72 12.75 10.42
CA LYS A 126 14.66 11.75 10.35
C LYS A 126 13.53 12.05 11.31
N ILE A 127 12.30 11.74 10.91
CA ILE A 127 11.12 11.77 11.79
C ILE A 127 10.76 10.33 12.13
N TYR A 128 10.87 9.97 13.41
CA TYR A 128 10.62 8.62 13.90
C TYR A 128 9.17 8.46 14.37
N GLY A 129 8.58 7.32 14.06
CA GLY A 129 7.31 6.85 14.58
C GLY A 129 6.50 6.06 13.57
N ARG A 130 5.50 5.32 14.05
CA ARG A 130 4.61 4.51 13.24
C ARG A 130 3.81 5.39 12.27
N GLY A 131 3.81 5.02 10.99
CA GLY A 131 3.14 5.75 9.92
C GLY A 131 3.96 6.94 9.38
N SER A 132 5.19 7.19 9.89
CA SER A 132 6.04 8.25 9.35
C SER A 132 6.47 7.97 7.91
N THR A 133 6.87 6.74 7.63
CA THR A 133 7.17 6.23 6.28
C THR A 133 5.92 5.79 5.55
N ASP A 134 5.04 5.05 6.21
CA ASP A 134 3.88 4.40 5.61
C ASP A 134 2.58 4.91 6.23
N MET A 135 1.88 5.94 5.60
CA MET A 135 2.44 6.82 4.55
C MET A 135 2.13 8.30 4.85
N LYS A 136 2.08 8.68 6.16
CA LYS A 136 1.76 10.07 6.57
C LYS A 136 2.77 11.08 6.04
N GLY A 137 4.05 10.70 5.87
CA GLY A 137 5.07 11.52 5.23
C GLY A 137 4.73 11.86 3.79
N GLY A 138 4.33 10.86 3.01
CA GLY A 138 3.90 11.01 1.62
C GLY A 138 2.63 11.84 1.49
N LEU A 139 1.59 11.55 2.28
CA LEU A 139 0.35 12.33 2.29
C LEU A 139 0.62 13.80 2.67
N SER A 140 1.50 14.03 3.64
CA SER A 140 1.92 15.40 4.01
C SER A 140 2.57 16.11 2.82
N ALA A 141 3.45 15.42 2.07
CA ALA A 141 4.08 16.00 0.89
C ALA A 141 3.05 16.42 -0.17
N ALA A 142 2.01 15.62 -0.40
CA ALA A 142 0.91 15.99 -1.29
C ALA A 142 0.19 17.27 -0.88
N ILE A 143 -0.17 17.37 0.40
CA ILE A 143 -0.86 18.55 0.97
C ILE A 143 0.00 19.81 0.83
N PHE A 144 1.30 19.68 1.17
CA PHE A 144 2.20 20.83 1.09
C PHE A 144 2.57 21.20 -0.36
N ALA A 145 2.57 20.28 -1.31
CA ALA A 145 2.72 20.63 -2.72
C ALA A 145 1.61 21.59 -3.20
N VAL A 146 0.37 21.33 -2.80
CA VAL A 146 -0.77 22.24 -3.06
C VAL A 146 -0.56 23.58 -2.37
N GLN A 147 -0.19 23.58 -1.07
CA GLN A 147 0.07 24.82 -0.32
C GLN A 147 1.15 25.69 -0.96
N ILE A 148 2.26 25.09 -1.37
CA ILE A 148 3.38 25.79 -2.00
C ILE A 148 2.94 26.48 -3.28
N LEU A 149 2.20 25.78 -4.14
CA LEU A 149 1.70 26.36 -5.38
C LEU A 149 0.74 27.53 -5.12
N GLN A 150 -0.14 27.43 -4.13
CA GLN A 150 -1.00 28.55 -3.73
C GLN A 150 -0.19 29.74 -3.20
N LYS A 151 0.84 29.50 -2.36
CA LYS A 151 1.72 30.56 -1.82
C LYS A 151 2.44 31.34 -2.91
N ILE A 152 2.85 30.70 -4.01
CA ILE A 152 3.48 31.38 -5.15
C ILE A 152 2.47 31.95 -6.16
N GLY A 153 1.17 31.86 -5.86
CA GLY A 153 0.10 32.40 -6.71
C GLY A 153 -0.22 31.58 -7.95
N PHE A 154 0.32 30.35 -8.06
CA PHE A 154 -0.01 29.43 -9.16
C PHE A 154 -1.47 28.97 -9.06
N LYS A 155 -2.12 28.83 -10.21
CA LYS A 155 -3.45 28.23 -10.35
C LYS A 155 -3.39 27.17 -11.45
N PRO A 156 -3.67 25.90 -11.19
CA PRO A 156 -3.70 24.88 -12.22
C PRO A 156 -4.89 25.08 -13.17
N ASN A 157 -4.77 24.69 -14.43
CA ASN A 157 -5.89 24.64 -15.38
C ASN A 157 -6.83 23.46 -15.09
N GLY A 158 -6.27 22.32 -14.68
CA GLY A 158 -7.04 21.14 -14.28
C GLY A 158 -7.32 21.11 -12.78
N ASN A 159 -8.23 20.22 -12.38
CA ASN A 159 -8.57 20.02 -10.97
C ASN A 159 -7.49 19.19 -10.26
N VAL A 160 -7.17 19.57 -9.03
CA VAL A 160 -6.31 18.78 -8.14
C VAL A 160 -7.14 18.30 -6.95
N MET A 161 -7.06 17.03 -6.64
CA MET A 161 -7.79 16.41 -5.53
C MET A 161 -6.79 15.71 -4.60
N VAL A 162 -6.76 16.11 -3.33
CA VAL A 162 -6.06 15.39 -2.28
C VAL A 162 -7.06 14.45 -1.61
N GLN A 163 -6.76 13.17 -1.59
CA GLN A 163 -7.57 12.13 -0.95
C GLN A 163 -6.81 11.56 0.24
N SER A 164 -7.27 11.84 1.45
CA SER A 164 -6.83 11.19 2.68
C SER A 164 -7.79 10.06 2.98
N VAL A 165 -7.33 8.82 2.84
CA VAL A 165 -8.18 7.64 2.95
C VAL A 165 -7.88 6.82 4.20
N VAL A 166 -8.79 5.90 4.54
CA VAL A 166 -8.70 4.95 5.65
C VAL A 166 -8.78 3.53 5.12
N GLY A 167 -8.20 2.58 5.85
CA GLY A 167 -8.33 1.14 5.58
C GLY A 167 -7.56 0.66 4.36
N GLU A 168 -6.51 1.35 3.97
CA GLU A 168 -5.59 0.85 2.94
C GLU A 168 -4.92 -0.42 3.43
N GLU A 169 -4.33 -0.42 4.63
CA GLU A 169 -3.58 -1.50 5.27
C GLU A 169 -4.38 -2.80 5.43
N SER A 170 -5.69 -2.72 5.31
CA SER A 170 -6.61 -3.85 5.49
C SER A 170 -7.46 -4.19 4.26
N GLY A 171 -7.20 -3.56 3.10
CA GLY A 171 -7.86 -3.93 1.84
C GLY A 171 -8.44 -2.79 1.02
N GLY A 172 -8.14 -1.52 1.35
CA GLY A 172 -8.44 -0.38 0.50
C GLY A 172 -9.90 0.10 0.52
N CYS A 173 -10.67 -0.18 1.59
CA CYS A 173 -12.09 0.19 1.67
C CYS A 173 -12.34 1.70 1.52
N GLY A 174 -11.38 2.54 1.93
CA GLY A 174 -11.45 4.00 1.79
C GLY A 174 -11.37 4.44 0.34
N THR A 175 -10.31 4.07 -0.37
CA THR A 175 -10.17 4.40 -1.79
C THR A 175 -11.29 3.77 -2.63
N LEU A 176 -11.70 2.54 -2.34
CA LEU A 176 -12.85 1.92 -2.99
C LEU A 176 -14.13 2.73 -2.79
N THR A 177 -14.37 3.25 -1.58
CA THR A 177 -15.51 4.15 -1.31
C THR A 177 -15.47 5.40 -2.18
N ASN A 178 -14.28 6.00 -2.37
CA ASN A 178 -14.14 7.18 -3.22
C ASN A 178 -14.45 6.85 -4.69
N ILE A 179 -13.97 5.71 -5.18
CA ILE A 179 -14.21 5.24 -6.55
C ILE A 179 -15.71 4.99 -6.79
N VAL A 180 -16.38 4.26 -5.91
CA VAL A 180 -17.83 3.98 -6.01
C VAL A 180 -18.67 5.28 -5.94
N LYS A 181 -18.15 6.32 -5.28
CA LYS A 181 -18.74 7.67 -5.26
C LYS A 181 -18.29 8.56 -6.44
N GLU A 182 -17.66 7.99 -7.45
CA GLU A 182 -17.26 8.66 -8.70
C GLU A 182 -16.27 9.82 -8.52
N TYR A 183 -15.44 9.80 -7.47
CA TYR A 183 -14.30 10.71 -7.36
C TYR A 183 -13.22 10.27 -8.34
N SER A 184 -13.16 10.92 -9.51
CA SER A 184 -12.34 10.54 -10.64
C SER A 184 -11.41 11.69 -11.08
N ALA A 185 -10.33 11.33 -11.79
CA ALA A 185 -9.39 12.25 -12.43
C ALA A 185 -8.73 11.56 -13.65
N ASP A 186 -7.96 12.34 -14.43
CA ASP A 186 -7.21 11.82 -15.59
C ASP A 186 -6.00 10.99 -15.16
N ALA A 187 -5.51 11.15 -13.92
CA ALA A 187 -4.44 10.34 -13.33
C ALA A 187 -4.45 10.40 -11.81
N ALA A 188 -3.76 9.45 -11.18
CA ALA A 188 -3.53 9.43 -9.72
C ALA A 188 -2.05 9.19 -9.39
N VAL A 189 -1.56 9.89 -8.36
CA VAL A 189 -0.29 9.59 -7.68
C VAL A 189 -0.62 9.17 -6.26
N ILE A 190 -0.16 7.97 -5.88
CA ILE A 190 -0.34 7.41 -4.55
C ILE A 190 1.00 7.56 -3.82
N LEU A 191 0.99 8.22 -2.67
CA LEU A 191 2.22 8.72 -2.03
C LEU A 191 2.91 7.67 -1.13
N GLU A 192 2.91 6.41 -1.57
CA GLU A 192 3.53 5.26 -0.91
C GLU A 192 5.06 5.35 -0.79
N PRO A 193 5.66 4.67 0.22
CA PRO A 193 7.11 4.70 0.45
C PRO A 193 7.90 3.93 -0.62
N THR A 194 8.26 4.61 -1.69
CA THR A 194 9.00 4.04 -2.81
C THR A 194 10.49 4.41 -2.83
N SER A 195 11.01 5.08 -1.79
CA SER A 195 12.37 5.66 -1.77
C SER A 195 12.61 6.57 -2.99
N LEU A 196 11.61 7.39 -3.33
CA LEU A 196 11.59 8.26 -4.51
C LEU A 196 11.71 7.55 -5.87
N LYS A 197 11.54 6.23 -5.93
CA LYS A 197 11.43 5.49 -7.19
C LYS A 197 10.02 5.67 -7.78
N ILE A 198 9.92 5.67 -9.09
CA ILE A 198 8.63 5.73 -9.79
C ILE A 198 8.14 4.30 -9.99
N SER A 199 7.05 3.93 -9.32
CA SER A 199 6.54 2.56 -9.30
C SER A 199 5.15 2.46 -9.94
N PRO A 200 5.09 2.27 -11.27
CA PRO A 200 3.83 2.14 -12.00
C PRO A 200 3.24 0.73 -11.95
N ILE A 201 3.93 -0.22 -11.32
CA ILE A 201 3.58 -1.64 -11.30
C ILE A 201 3.65 -2.14 -9.86
N GLN A 202 2.61 -2.83 -9.41
CA GLN A 202 2.59 -3.56 -8.14
C GLN A 202 2.24 -5.02 -8.33
N SER A 203 2.84 -5.89 -7.53
CA SER A 203 2.37 -7.26 -7.35
C SER A 203 1.15 -7.28 -6.43
N GLY A 204 0.33 -8.29 -6.58
CA GLY A 204 -0.77 -8.53 -5.65
C GLY A 204 -0.35 -9.39 -4.46
N ALA A 205 -1.27 -9.55 -3.51
CA ALA A 205 -1.09 -10.35 -2.31
C ALA A 205 -2.42 -10.91 -1.82
N LEU A 206 -2.52 -12.22 -1.75
CA LEU A 206 -3.72 -12.91 -1.30
C LEU A 206 -3.43 -13.61 0.02
N THR A 207 -4.11 -13.22 1.09
CA THR A 207 -3.99 -13.88 2.38
C THR A 207 -4.76 -15.17 2.39
N PHE A 208 -4.14 -16.25 2.86
CA PHE A 208 -4.75 -17.57 2.94
C PHE A 208 -4.54 -18.24 4.30
N ARG A 209 -5.49 -19.09 4.67
CA ARG A 209 -5.38 -20.05 5.75
C ARG A 209 -5.39 -21.46 5.18
N LEU A 210 -4.37 -22.23 5.49
CA LEU A 210 -4.20 -23.61 5.05
C LEU A 210 -4.39 -24.54 6.25
N THR A 211 -5.38 -25.43 6.17
CA THR A 211 -5.62 -26.45 7.20
C THR A 211 -5.18 -27.81 6.69
N ILE A 212 -4.21 -28.39 7.37
CA ILE A 212 -3.62 -29.69 7.02
C ILE A 212 -4.14 -30.75 8.00
N PRO A 213 -4.87 -31.76 7.52
CA PRO A 213 -5.42 -32.80 8.36
C PRO A 213 -4.40 -33.90 8.70
N GLY A 214 -4.51 -34.43 9.91
CA GLY A 214 -3.83 -35.63 10.38
C GLY A 214 -4.81 -36.57 11.09
N ARG A 215 -4.28 -37.46 11.89
CA ARG A 215 -5.08 -38.38 12.74
C ARG A 215 -4.38 -38.59 14.05
N ALA A 216 -5.07 -38.18 15.15
CA ALA A 216 -4.55 -38.30 16.50
C ALA A 216 -4.38 -39.74 16.92
N THR A 217 -3.35 -40.01 17.73
CA THR A 217 -3.14 -41.21 18.50
C THR A 217 -2.15 -40.93 19.62
N HIS A 218 -2.01 -41.83 20.56
CA HIS A 218 -1.01 -41.74 21.61
C HIS A 218 0.41 -41.73 21.00
N ALA A 219 1.31 -40.85 21.44
CA ALA A 219 2.64 -40.70 20.86
C ALA A 219 3.46 -42.01 20.83
N ALA A 220 3.28 -42.92 21.81
CA ALA A 220 3.91 -44.24 21.82
C ALA A 220 3.38 -45.18 20.73
N MET A 221 2.25 -44.86 20.12
CA MET A 221 1.62 -45.61 19.01
C MET A 221 1.58 -44.77 17.73
N ARG A 222 2.61 -43.95 17.49
CA ARG A 222 2.62 -42.96 16.40
C ARG A 222 2.32 -43.54 15.01
N TRP A 223 2.66 -44.82 14.78
CA TRP A 223 2.41 -45.51 13.50
C TRP A 223 0.92 -45.84 13.25
N ASP A 224 0.07 -45.75 14.29
CA ASP A 224 -1.37 -45.88 14.14
C ASP A 224 -2.08 -44.53 13.88
N GLY A 225 -1.33 -43.43 14.01
CA GLY A 225 -1.77 -42.07 13.70
C GLY A 225 -1.19 -41.53 12.42
N VAL A 226 -1.51 -40.26 12.10
CA VAL A 226 -0.90 -39.50 11.03
C VAL A 226 -0.60 -38.09 11.53
N SER A 227 0.68 -37.72 11.56
CA SER A 227 1.10 -36.42 12.06
C SER A 227 0.83 -35.30 11.05
N ALA A 228 -0.08 -34.40 11.38
CA ALA A 228 -0.33 -33.19 10.57
C ALA A 228 0.92 -32.32 10.44
N ILE A 229 1.84 -32.34 11.43
CA ILE A 229 3.12 -31.59 11.33
C ILE A 229 4.02 -32.20 10.27
N GLU A 230 4.08 -33.54 10.15
CA GLU A 230 4.87 -34.20 9.08
C GLU A 230 4.27 -33.91 7.70
N LYS A 231 2.93 -33.88 7.60
CA LYS A 231 2.23 -33.52 6.35
C LYS A 231 2.42 -32.06 6.00
N PHE A 232 2.40 -31.15 7.00
CA PHE A 232 2.73 -29.74 6.76
C PHE A 232 4.16 -29.57 6.19
N ASN A 233 5.15 -30.30 6.70
CA ASN A 233 6.51 -30.22 6.16
C ASN A 233 6.57 -30.57 4.67
N LEU A 234 5.85 -31.61 4.24
CA LEU A 234 5.75 -31.98 2.82
C LEU A 234 5.13 -30.86 2.00
N ILE A 235 3.99 -30.34 2.43
CA ILE A 235 3.27 -29.25 1.75
C ILE A 235 4.12 -27.98 1.72
N HIS A 236 4.77 -27.60 2.82
CA HIS A 236 5.60 -26.41 2.87
C HIS A 236 6.79 -26.47 1.91
N GLN A 237 7.48 -27.62 1.82
CA GLN A 237 8.56 -27.80 0.86
C GLN A 237 8.05 -27.66 -0.58
N SER A 238 6.89 -28.24 -0.90
CA SER A 238 6.31 -28.11 -2.23
C SER A 238 5.90 -26.67 -2.58
N ILE A 239 5.42 -25.89 -1.59
CA ILE A 239 5.11 -24.46 -1.78
C ILE A 239 6.37 -23.65 -2.14
N LEU A 240 7.51 -23.93 -1.51
CA LEU A 240 8.79 -23.28 -1.83
C LEU A 240 9.30 -23.62 -3.24
N GLU A 241 9.03 -24.83 -3.71
CA GLU A 241 9.35 -25.23 -5.09
C GLU A 241 8.38 -24.60 -6.09
N PHE A 242 7.09 -24.58 -5.79
CA PHE A 242 6.07 -23.92 -6.58
C PHE A 242 6.34 -22.43 -6.78
N GLU A 243 6.77 -21.71 -5.73
CA GLU A 243 7.18 -20.32 -5.84
C GLU A 243 8.28 -20.14 -6.90
N LYS A 244 9.32 -20.99 -6.87
CA LYS A 244 10.42 -20.94 -7.85
C LYS A 244 9.95 -21.21 -9.28
N GLU A 245 9.08 -22.21 -9.46
CA GLU A 245 8.52 -22.56 -10.76
C GLU A 245 7.67 -21.42 -11.32
N ARG A 246 6.83 -20.78 -10.48
CA ARG A 246 6.03 -19.62 -10.87
C ARG A 246 6.92 -18.48 -11.37
N HIS A 247 7.99 -18.15 -10.67
CA HIS A 247 8.91 -17.08 -11.08
C HIS A 247 9.64 -17.39 -12.40
N GLN A 248 9.84 -18.65 -12.76
CA GLN A 248 10.40 -19.04 -14.06
C GLN A 248 9.40 -18.88 -15.21
N SER A 249 8.11 -18.92 -14.92
CA SER A 249 7.03 -18.90 -15.93
C SER A 249 6.65 -17.47 -16.35
N PHE A 250 7.05 -16.44 -15.61
CA PHE A 250 6.70 -15.06 -15.90
C PHE A 250 7.90 -14.26 -16.42
N ASP A 251 7.74 -13.59 -17.56
CA ASP A 251 8.72 -12.61 -18.06
C ASP A 251 8.41 -11.23 -17.51
N ILE A 252 8.98 -10.92 -16.36
CA ILE A 252 8.71 -9.69 -15.60
C ILE A 252 9.85 -8.69 -15.80
N LYS A 253 9.47 -7.46 -16.15
CA LYS A 253 10.36 -6.31 -16.27
C LYS A 253 10.19 -5.39 -15.07
N TYR A 254 11.15 -4.51 -14.87
CA TYR A 254 11.10 -3.44 -13.88
C TYR A 254 11.13 -3.89 -12.41
N TYR A 255 11.65 -5.06 -12.08
CA TYR A 255 11.93 -5.50 -10.71
C TYR A 255 13.44 -5.71 -10.53
N GLU A 256 13.91 -5.40 -9.33
CA GLU A 256 15.33 -5.58 -8.96
C GLU A 256 15.79 -7.03 -9.15
N SER A 257 14.93 -7.98 -8.82
CA SER A 257 15.18 -9.42 -9.00
C SER A 257 13.93 -10.12 -9.52
N LYS A 258 14.10 -10.89 -10.59
CA LYS A 258 13.01 -11.70 -11.16
C LYS A 258 12.48 -12.76 -10.20
N ASP A 259 13.31 -13.21 -9.25
CA ASP A 259 12.96 -14.28 -8.29
C ASP A 259 12.22 -13.74 -7.05
N ARG A 260 11.88 -12.45 -7.01
CA ARG A 260 11.29 -11.80 -5.82
C ARG A 260 10.02 -11.02 -6.09
N VAL A 261 9.39 -11.24 -7.23
CA VAL A 261 8.24 -10.44 -7.69
C VAL A 261 6.96 -10.76 -6.92
N ALA A 262 6.66 -12.04 -6.74
CA ALA A 262 5.42 -12.52 -6.12
C ALA A 262 5.72 -13.61 -5.07
N PRO A 263 6.29 -13.23 -3.92
CA PRO A 263 6.71 -14.18 -2.90
C PRO A 263 5.52 -14.90 -2.25
N ILE A 264 5.76 -16.15 -1.83
CA ILE A 264 4.83 -16.92 -1.00
C ILE A 264 5.43 -17.05 0.39
N ASN A 265 4.73 -16.54 1.40
CA ASN A 265 5.21 -16.56 2.78
C ASN A 265 4.20 -17.27 3.70
N ILE A 266 4.69 -18.16 4.56
CA ILE A 266 3.94 -18.67 5.70
C ILE A 266 4.32 -17.83 6.92
N GLY A 267 3.39 -17.02 7.41
CA GLY A 267 3.60 -16.09 8.52
C GLY A 267 3.32 -16.67 9.89
N THR A 268 2.34 -17.58 9.99
CA THR A 268 1.98 -18.25 11.24
C THR A 268 1.79 -19.74 11.04
N ILE A 269 2.04 -20.52 12.09
CA ILE A 269 1.74 -21.94 12.15
C ILE A 269 1.29 -22.32 13.56
N LYS A 270 0.20 -23.08 13.66
CA LYS A 270 -0.31 -23.67 14.91
C LYS A 270 -0.63 -25.13 14.68
N GLY A 271 -0.21 -26.03 15.57
CA GLY A 271 -0.49 -27.45 15.40
C GLY A 271 -0.21 -28.26 16.66
N GLY A 272 -1.12 -29.23 16.92
CA GLY A 272 -1.08 -30.12 18.08
C GLY A 272 -1.52 -29.44 19.37
N GLU A 273 -2.16 -30.23 20.25
CA GLU A 273 -2.68 -29.79 21.54
C GLU A 273 -1.82 -30.28 22.73
N TRP A 274 -1.13 -31.40 22.58
CA TRP A 274 -0.40 -32.06 23.65
C TRP A 274 0.84 -32.80 23.13
N HIS A 275 1.99 -32.59 23.79
CA HIS A 275 3.28 -33.16 23.38
C HIS A 275 3.33 -34.69 23.27
N SER A 276 2.44 -35.41 23.93
CA SER A 276 2.36 -36.87 23.94
C SER A 276 1.20 -37.43 23.08
N THR A 277 0.71 -36.62 22.13
CA THR A 277 -0.30 -36.99 21.13
C THR A 277 0.24 -36.69 19.72
N VAL A 278 -0.02 -37.57 18.77
CA VAL A 278 0.21 -37.32 17.37
C VAL A 278 -0.75 -36.21 16.92
N PRO A 279 -0.27 -35.08 16.37
CA PRO A 279 -1.14 -33.93 16.03
C PRO A 279 -2.08 -34.27 14.88
N GLU A 280 -3.37 -33.98 15.06
CA GLU A 280 -4.43 -34.23 14.09
C GLU A 280 -4.69 -33.07 13.14
N THR A 281 -4.16 -31.88 13.44
CA THR A 281 -4.37 -30.68 12.62
C THR A 281 -3.17 -29.75 12.72
N VAL A 282 -2.79 -29.15 11.60
CA VAL A 282 -1.96 -27.97 11.52
C VAL A 282 -2.73 -26.89 10.76
N VAL A 283 -2.75 -25.68 11.30
CA VAL A 283 -3.26 -24.48 10.62
C VAL A 283 -2.09 -23.55 10.37
N ALA A 284 -1.87 -23.19 9.11
CA ALA A 284 -0.87 -22.23 8.69
C ALA A 284 -1.55 -21.07 7.97
N GLU A 285 -1.13 -19.84 8.28
CA GLU A 285 -1.63 -18.65 7.59
C GLU A 285 -0.46 -18.00 6.86
N GLY A 286 -0.74 -17.52 5.66
CA GLY A 286 0.28 -17.01 4.80
C GLY A 286 -0.24 -16.05 3.74
N ARG A 287 0.68 -15.65 2.88
CA ARG A 287 0.44 -14.75 1.76
C ARG A 287 0.93 -15.39 0.47
N LEU A 288 0.06 -15.41 -0.54
CA LEU A 288 0.40 -15.75 -1.92
C LEU A 288 0.59 -14.47 -2.73
N GLY A 289 1.77 -14.24 -3.28
CA GLY A 289 2.02 -13.16 -4.22
C GLY A 289 1.30 -13.40 -5.57
N VAL A 290 0.78 -12.34 -6.17
CA VAL A 290 0.16 -12.34 -7.50
C VAL A 290 1.04 -11.56 -8.46
N PHE A 291 1.39 -12.13 -9.60
CA PHE A 291 2.24 -11.46 -10.58
C PHE A 291 1.50 -10.33 -11.28
N PRO A 292 2.19 -9.24 -11.70
CA PRO A 292 1.60 -8.27 -12.59
C PRO A 292 1.07 -8.92 -13.86
N GLY A 293 -0.21 -8.67 -14.18
CA GLY A 293 -0.91 -9.27 -15.30
C GLY A 293 -1.55 -10.64 -15.02
N GLU A 294 -1.29 -11.24 -13.86
CA GLU A 294 -2.02 -12.42 -13.36
C GLU A 294 -3.30 -11.98 -12.66
N SER A 295 -4.43 -12.66 -12.90
CA SER A 295 -5.63 -12.40 -12.13
C SER A 295 -5.53 -13.03 -10.73
N ALA A 296 -6.18 -12.43 -9.74
CA ALA A 296 -6.25 -12.99 -8.40
C ALA A 296 -6.90 -14.40 -8.40
N GLN A 297 -7.86 -14.63 -9.29
CA GLN A 297 -8.51 -15.95 -9.41
C GLN A 297 -7.58 -16.99 -10.00
N ASP A 298 -6.82 -16.66 -11.07
CA ASP A 298 -5.83 -17.60 -11.64
C ASP A 298 -4.75 -17.97 -10.63
N ALA A 299 -4.31 -17.00 -9.80
CA ALA A 299 -3.35 -17.25 -8.73
C ALA A 299 -3.89 -18.23 -7.68
N ARG A 300 -5.18 -18.06 -7.26
CA ARG A 300 -5.85 -18.99 -6.34
C ARG A 300 -5.95 -20.39 -6.94
N ASP A 301 -6.49 -20.48 -8.16
CA ASP A 301 -6.73 -21.75 -8.85
C ASP A 301 -5.42 -22.52 -9.06
N THR A 302 -4.36 -21.82 -9.42
CA THR A 302 -3.03 -22.41 -9.62
C THR A 302 -2.45 -22.92 -8.29
N PHE A 303 -2.59 -22.17 -7.20
CA PHE A 303 -2.13 -22.58 -5.87
C PHE A 303 -2.92 -23.80 -5.35
N GLU A 304 -4.24 -23.78 -5.44
CA GLU A 304 -5.10 -24.90 -5.03
C GLU A 304 -4.84 -26.15 -5.85
N THR A 305 -4.64 -26.02 -7.17
CA THR A 305 -4.26 -27.12 -8.07
C THR A 305 -2.90 -27.70 -7.67
N HIS A 306 -1.93 -26.86 -7.30
CA HIS A 306 -0.63 -27.33 -6.81
C HIS A 306 -0.77 -28.16 -5.54
N LEU A 307 -1.58 -27.68 -4.56
CA LEU A 307 -1.84 -28.41 -3.32
C LEU A 307 -2.54 -29.76 -3.57
N GLN A 308 -3.46 -29.81 -4.52
CA GLN A 308 -4.09 -31.06 -4.93
C GLN A 308 -3.07 -32.02 -5.55
N THR A 309 -2.24 -31.53 -6.47
CA THR A 309 -1.22 -32.34 -7.17
C THR A 309 -0.21 -32.94 -6.20
N ILE A 310 0.31 -32.16 -5.24
CA ILE A 310 1.23 -32.70 -4.24
C ILE A 310 0.55 -33.69 -3.29
N SER A 311 -0.73 -33.47 -3.00
CA SER A 311 -1.51 -34.39 -2.13
C SER A 311 -1.65 -35.79 -2.78
N GLU A 312 -1.71 -35.90 -4.09
CA GLU A 312 -1.77 -37.18 -4.81
C GLU A 312 -0.51 -38.03 -4.59
N THR A 313 0.60 -37.43 -4.21
CA THR A 313 1.88 -38.12 -3.98
C THR A 313 1.99 -38.76 -2.59
N ASP A 314 1.04 -38.50 -1.67
CA ASP A 314 1.06 -38.97 -0.30
C ASP A 314 -0.19 -39.80 0.01
N ASP A 315 -0.01 -41.00 0.59
CA ASP A 315 -1.08 -41.96 0.83
C ASP A 315 -2.19 -41.45 1.76
N TRP A 316 -1.90 -40.49 2.66
CA TRP A 316 -2.89 -39.88 3.52
C TRP A 316 -3.55 -38.68 2.84
N LEU A 317 -2.73 -37.77 2.29
CA LEU A 317 -3.23 -36.51 1.75
C LEU A 317 -4.10 -36.68 0.51
N LYS A 318 -3.90 -37.74 -0.31
CA LYS A 318 -4.78 -38.02 -1.45
C LYS A 318 -6.26 -38.22 -1.09
N GLU A 319 -6.52 -38.75 0.13
CA GLU A 319 -7.88 -38.93 0.66
C GLU A 319 -8.28 -37.81 1.64
N ASN A 320 -7.32 -36.98 2.05
CA ASN A 320 -7.48 -35.91 3.04
C ASN A 320 -6.74 -34.67 2.57
N ILE A 321 -7.22 -34.06 1.47
CA ILE A 321 -6.58 -32.91 0.84
C ILE A 321 -6.63 -31.70 1.79
N PRO A 322 -5.52 -30.95 1.96
CA PRO A 322 -5.53 -29.70 2.71
C PRO A 322 -6.55 -28.70 2.16
N THR A 323 -7.22 -27.98 3.04
CA THR A 323 -8.20 -26.96 2.65
C THR A 323 -7.60 -25.57 2.70
N VAL A 324 -7.93 -24.75 1.72
CA VAL A 324 -7.54 -23.34 1.65
C VAL A 324 -8.77 -22.48 1.93
N GLU A 325 -8.62 -21.50 2.80
CA GLU A 325 -9.57 -20.40 3.03
C GLU A 325 -8.88 -19.10 2.66
N TRP A 326 -9.47 -18.34 1.75
CA TRP A 326 -9.00 -16.98 1.40
C TRP A 326 -9.72 -15.97 2.29
N PHE A 327 -8.98 -15.09 2.97
CA PHE A 327 -9.55 -14.18 3.96
C PHE A 327 -8.77 -12.87 4.06
N GLU A 328 -9.33 -11.85 4.71
CA GLU A 328 -8.72 -10.52 4.87
C GLU A 328 -8.14 -9.94 3.57
N GLY A 329 -6.96 -9.35 3.62
CA GLY A 329 -6.33 -8.66 2.50
C GLY A 329 -6.23 -9.50 1.22
N GLN A 330 -6.99 -9.13 0.19
CA GLN A 330 -7.03 -9.77 -1.13
C GLN A 330 -6.65 -8.72 -2.18
N PHE A 331 -5.35 -8.38 -2.22
CA PHE A 331 -4.83 -7.37 -3.13
C PHE A 331 -4.53 -7.97 -4.50
N GLU A 332 -5.18 -7.46 -5.53
CA GLU A 332 -4.83 -7.78 -6.92
C GLU A 332 -3.49 -7.13 -7.29
N SER A 333 -2.84 -7.61 -8.33
CA SER A 333 -1.80 -6.84 -9.01
C SER A 333 -2.41 -5.64 -9.74
N GLY A 334 -1.60 -4.62 -10.01
CA GLY A 334 -2.05 -3.44 -10.75
C GLY A 334 -0.91 -2.81 -11.53
N GLN A 335 -1.21 -2.18 -12.65
CA GLN A 335 -0.17 -1.55 -13.47
C GLN A 335 -0.68 -0.41 -14.34
N THR A 336 0.18 0.57 -14.53
CA THR A 336 0.11 1.58 -15.59
C THR A 336 1.28 1.34 -16.55
N GLU A 337 1.04 1.44 -17.86
CA GLU A 337 2.09 1.28 -18.86
C GLU A 337 3.23 2.27 -18.60
N THR A 338 4.49 1.79 -18.62
CA THR A 338 5.66 2.62 -18.29
C THR A 338 5.91 3.75 -19.28
N ASN A 339 5.34 3.69 -20.49
CA ASN A 339 5.35 4.75 -21.48
C ASN A 339 4.14 5.70 -21.40
N HIS A 340 3.26 5.54 -20.40
CA HIS A 340 2.11 6.42 -20.23
C HIS A 340 2.56 7.86 -19.92
N PRO A 341 1.86 8.90 -20.43
CA PRO A 341 2.22 10.31 -20.20
C PRO A 341 2.37 10.69 -18.72
N LEU A 342 1.61 10.04 -17.80
CA LEU A 342 1.76 10.22 -16.35
C LEU A 342 3.19 9.89 -15.89
N ILE A 343 3.71 8.73 -16.30
CA ILE A 343 5.05 8.25 -15.91
C ILE A 343 6.12 9.15 -16.50
N GLN A 344 5.94 9.55 -17.76
CA GLN A 344 6.88 10.46 -18.43
C GLN A 344 6.91 11.83 -17.72
N SER A 345 5.75 12.42 -17.44
CA SER A 345 5.64 13.71 -16.74
C SER A 345 6.29 13.67 -15.35
N LEU A 346 6.04 12.61 -14.57
CA LEU A 346 6.65 12.43 -13.25
C LEU A 346 8.17 12.24 -13.35
N SER A 347 8.64 11.49 -14.36
CA SER A 347 10.08 11.28 -14.63
C SER A 347 10.78 12.59 -14.97
N ASP A 348 10.16 13.42 -15.80
CA ASP A 348 10.70 14.74 -16.17
C ASP A 348 10.76 15.68 -14.95
N CYS A 349 9.72 15.69 -14.11
CA CYS A 349 9.69 16.47 -12.87
C CYS A 349 10.75 15.98 -11.85
N TYR A 350 10.92 14.67 -11.72
CA TYR A 350 11.98 14.09 -10.90
C TYR A 350 13.36 14.55 -11.37
N HIS A 351 13.67 14.35 -12.66
CA HIS A 351 14.96 14.77 -13.22
C HIS A 351 15.20 16.28 -13.08
N GLN A 352 14.21 17.10 -13.35
CA GLN A 352 14.30 18.55 -13.19
C GLN A 352 14.57 18.97 -11.75
N THR A 353 14.03 18.22 -10.78
CA THR A 353 14.16 18.55 -9.34
C THR A 353 15.49 18.09 -8.78
N THR A 354 15.88 16.83 -9.05
CA THR A 354 17.06 16.18 -8.45
C THR A 354 18.33 16.31 -9.28
N GLY A 355 18.20 16.47 -10.60
CA GLY A 355 19.31 16.37 -11.56
C GLY A 355 19.62 14.94 -11.99
N ASP A 356 19.06 13.94 -11.31
CA ASP A 356 19.30 12.52 -11.58
C ASP A 356 18.19 11.92 -12.48
N ALA A 357 18.51 10.80 -13.13
CA ALA A 357 17.49 10.03 -13.82
C ALA A 357 16.65 9.23 -12.81
N PRO A 358 15.32 9.20 -12.94
CA PRO A 358 14.49 8.39 -12.05
C PRO A 358 14.71 6.90 -12.28
N ILE A 359 14.56 6.12 -11.20
CA ILE A 359 14.47 4.66 -11.30
C ILE A 359 13.00 4.29 -11.44
N ILE A 360 12.67 3.57 -12.51
CA ILE A 360 11.34 2.99 -12.69
C ILE A 360 11.42 1.53 -12.22
N GLU A 361 10.65 1.19 -11.18
CA GLU A 361 10.71 -0.13 -10.55
C GLU A 361 9.32 -0.57 -10.07
N GLY A 362 9.01 -1.85 -10.24
CA GLY A 362 7.79 -2.45 -9.68
C GLY A 362 7.96 -2.75 -8.20
N VAL A 363 6.86 -2.72 -7.45
CA VAL A 363 6.83 -3.07 -6.02
C VAL A 363 6.25 -4.46 -5.80
N THR A 364 6.74 -5.15 -4.78
CA THR A 364 6.35 -6.55 -4.45
C THR A 364 5.21 -6.64 -3.44
N TYR A 365 4.61 -5.49 -3.11
CA TYR A 365 3.48 -5.39 -2.18
C TYR A 365 2.23 -4.84 -2.88
N GLY A 366 1.07 -5.12 -2.31
CA GLY A 366 -0.20 -4.57 -2.77
C GLY A 366 -0.46 -3.20 -2.16
N SER A 367 -1.15 -2.34 -2.89
CA SER A 367 -1.59 -1.02 -2.47
C SER A 367 -2.90 -0.64 -3.14
N ASP A 368 -3.34 0.58 -2.95
CA ASP A 368 -4.53 1.14 -3.62
C ASP A 368 -4.35 1.36 -5.14
N LEU A 369 -3.13 1.23 -5.69
CA LEU A 369 -2.88 1.35 -7.14
C LEU A 369 -3.83 0.46 -7.95
N ARG A 370 -4.06 -0.79 -7.50
CA ARG A 370 -4.99 -1.73 -8.14
C ARG A 370 -6.41 -1.17 -8.28
N LEU A 371 -6.86 -0.42 -7.28
CA LEU A 371 -8.21 0.15 -7.27
C LEU A 371 -8.39 1.21 -8.36
N PHE A 372 -7.38 2.06 -8.54
CA PHE A 372 -7.37 3.03 -9.62
C PHE A 372 -7.24 2.37 -10.99
N THR A 373 -6.26 1.47 -11.19
CA THR A 373 -5.97 0.90 -12.50
C THR A 373 -7.01 -0.11 -12.96
N ASN A 374 -7.43 -1.04 -12.09
CA ASN A 374 -8.29 -2.15 -12.48
C ASN A 374 -9.77 -1.80 -12.40
N HIS A 375 -10.17 -0.98 -11.43
CA HIS A 375 -11.59 -0.74 -11.13
C HIS A 375 -12.08 0.65 -11.50
N ALA A 376 -11.24 1.69 -11.37
CA ALA A 376 -11.59 3.03 -11.83
C ALA A 376 -11.12 3.33 -13.26
N HIS A 377 -10.24 2.49 -13.83
CA HIS A 377 -9.59 2.71 -15.12
C HIS A 377 -8.85 4.06 -15.20
N ILE A 378 -8.28 4.48 -14.07
CA ILE A 378 -7.49 5.69 -13.93
C ILE A 378 -6.01 5.27 -13.92
N PRO A 379 -5.19 5.79 -14.83
CA PRO A 379 -3.74 5.58 -14.77
C PRO A 379 -3.19 6.09 -13.44
N ALA A 380 -2.45 5.22 -12.73
CA ALA A 380 -1.94 5.53 -11.40
C ALA A 380 -0.48 5.11 -11.24
N VAL A 381 0.22 5.73 -10.30
CA VAL A 381 1.62 5.45 -9.99
C VAL A 381 1.87 5.61 -8.49
N LEU A 382 2.69 4.73 -7.91
CA LEU A 382 3.20 4.92 -6.56
C LEU A 382 4.47 5.77 -6.63
N PHE A 383 4.54 6.79 -5.79
CA PHE A 383 5.71 7.66 -5.69
C PHE A 383 5.69 8.42 -4.37
N GLY A 384 6.67 8.21 -3.53
CA GLY A 384 6.77 8.96 -2.27
C GLY A 384 8.07 8.73 -1.51
N PRO A 385 8.22 9.45 -0.39
CA PRO A 385 9.39 9.36 0.48
C PRO A 385 9.31 8.12 1.35
N GLY A 386 10.46 7.67 1.83
CA GLY A 386 10.59 6.57 2.77
C GLY A 386 10.80 5.22 2.11
N ASP A 387 11.34 4.31 2.88
CA ASP A 387 11.70 2.97 2.47
C ASP A 387 10.71 1.96 3.04
N VAL A 388 10.00 1.24 2.18
CA VAL A 388 9.02 0.23 2.59
C VAL A 388 9.60 -0.86 3.52
N ARG A 389 10.91 -1.08 3.50
CA ARG A 389 11.58 -2.02 4.42
C ARG A 389 11.53 -1.58 5.88
N LEU A 390 11.21 -0.31 6.14
CA LEU A 390 10.99 0.27 7.47
C LEU A 390 9.53 0.20 7.89
N ALA A 391 8.62 0.05 6.94
CA ALA A 391 7.20 -0.11 7.20
C ALA A 391 6.93 -1.39 8.02
N HIS A 392 5.90 -1.37 8.85
CA HIS A 392 5.47 -2.49 9.71
C HIS A 392 6.51 -2.99 10.72
N ALA A 393 7.68 -2.33 10.80
CA ALA A 393 8.75 -2.65 11.75
C ALA A 393 8.82 -1.64 12.90
N ALA A 394 9.47 -2.02 13.99
CA ALA A 394 9.84 -1.06 15.04
C ALA A 394 10.92 -0.09 14.53
N ASN A 395 10.96 1.10 15.11
CA ASN A 395 11.91 2.18 14.74
C ASN A 395 11.70 2.70 13.32
N GLU A 396 10.47 2.63 12.81
CA GLU A 396 10.07 3.27 11.56
C GLU A 396 10.41 4.75 11.56
N TYR A 397 10.91 5.26 10.43
CA TYR A 397 11.21 6.67 10.24
C TYR A 397 11.12 7.06 8.76
N VAL A 398 10.94 8.34 8.50
CA VAL A 398 11.07 8.93 7.18
C VAL A 398 12.19 9.97 7.16
N GLU A 399 12.99 9.99 6.10
CA GLU A 399 14.00 11.03 5.87
C GLU A 399 13.32 12.36 5.52
N ILE A 400 13.64 13.43 6.25
CA ILE A 400 13.04 14.76 6.00
C ILE A 400 13.38 15.25 4.59
N ASP A 401 14.60 15.03 4.12
CA ASP A 401 15.06 15.46 2.80
C ASP A 401 14.28 14.76 1.67
N GLU A 402 13.89 13.49 1.84
CA GLU A 402 13.05 12.79 0.88
C GLU A 402 11.63 13.39 0.84
N VAL A 403 11.07 13.74 2.01
CA VAL A 403 9.76 14.42 2.05
C VAL A 403 9.82 15.76 1.34
N ILE A 404 10.83 16.57 1.65
CA ILE A 404 11.04 17.90 1.01
C ILE A 404 11.21 17.76 -0.51
N THR A 405 11.97 16.77 -0.95
CA THR A 405 12.16 16.45 -2.37
C THR A 405 10.83 16.02 -3.01
N THR A 406 10.03 15.19 -2.32
CA THR A 406 8.70 14.80 -2.79
C THR A 406 7.78 16.00 -2.96
N VAL A 407 7.74 16.93 -1.99
CA VAL A 407 6.94 18.17 -2.12
C VAL A 407 7.32 18.92 -3.39
N LYS A 408 8.62 19.09 -3.66
CA LYS A 408 9.12 19.80 -4.86
C LYS A 408 8.70 19.07 -6.14
N ILE A 409 8.85 17.75 -6.19
CA ILE A 409 8.50 16.94 -7.37
C ILE A 409 6.99 16.96 -7.62
N ILE A 410 6.16 16.76 -6.59
CA ILE A 410 4.70 16.76 -6.73
C ILE A 410 4.18 18.16 -7.11
N ALA A 411 4.76 19.23 -6.56
CA ALA A 411 4.40 20.59 -6.98
C ALA A 411 4.71 20.82 -8.47
N ASN A 412 5.91 20.43 -8.94
CA ASN A 412 6.27 20.50 -10.35
C ASN A 412 5.37 19.59 -11.22
N MET A 413 4.97 18.42 -10.69
CA MET A 413 4.05 17.51 -11.38
C MET A 413 2.66 18.12 -11.56
N ILE A 414 2.11 18.80 -10.56
CA ILE A 414 0.84 19.53 -10.68
C ILE A 414 0.95 20.60 -11.79
N VAL A 415 2.06 21.37 -11.81
CA VAL A 415 2.30 22.38 -12.85
C VAL A 415 2.35 21.76 -14.23
N SER A 416 3.11 20.67 -14.41
CA SER A 416 3.32 20.02 -15.70
C SER A 416 2.07 19.28 -16.19
N TRP A 417 1.37 18.56 -15.29
CA TRP A 417 0.23 17.72 -15.67
C TRP A 417 -1.07 18.51 -15.83
N CYS A 418 -1.36 19.39 -14.88
CA CYS A 418 -2.61 20.13 -14.86
C CYS A 418 -2.55 21.42 -15.72
N GLY A 419 -1.34 21.84 -16.13
CA GLY A 419 -1.14 23.02 -16.97
C GLY A 419 -1.31 24.33 -16.21
N SER A 420 -0.99 25.44 -16.90
CA SER A 420 -1.14 26.81 -16.43
C SER A 420 -2.12 27.58 -17.32
N PRO A 421 -2.91 28.55 -16.77
CA PRO A 421 -3.83 29.39 -17.56
C PRO A 421 -3.19 30.20 -18.69
N HIS A 422 -1.88 30.19 -18.79
CA HIS A 422 -1.10 31.00 -19.77
C HIS A 422 -0.35 30.17 -20.81
N GLU A 423 -0.58 28.87 -20.87
CA GLU A 423 -0.15 27.96 -21.95
C GLU A 423 -1.41 27.53 -22.77
#